data_445cccb3de73b832aec2f9b8ef6dae32
#
_entry.id   445cccb3de73b832aec2f9b8ef6dae32
#
_cell.length_a   1.000
_cell.length_b   1.000
_cell.length_c   1.000
_cell.angle_alpha   90.00
_cell.angle_beta   90.00
_cell.angle_gamma   90.00
#
_symmetry.space_group_name_H-M   'P 1'
#
loop_
_entity.id
_entity.type
_entity.pdbx_description
1 polymer ?
#
loop_
_entity_poly.entity_id
_entity_poly.type
_entity_poly.pdbx_seq_one_letter_code
_entity_poly.pdbx_strand_id
1 'polypeptide(L)'
;MIYLSIIFLLLDVLFASIKKKSLVTCVSECWYHIKWAHYVLLSLAALMMLPMLDYTPGNWQFLAFFACAALLFVATAPSYFERFEGRVHSASAILCAACAIAWAVAVVPVALIGCVLLIVAAFDRKHRLIWLELSAFATAYIGVILLK
;
A
#
# COMPACT_ATOMS: atom_id res chain seq x y z
N MET A 1 2.00 -16.44 0.46
CA MET A 1 1.14 -15.42 -0.17
C MET A 1 1.69 -14.01 0.06
N ILE A 2 2.11 -13.62 1.27
CA ILE A 2 2.62 -12.26 1.54
C ILE A 2 3.82 -11.86 0.66
N TYR A 3 4.76 -12.76 0.40
CA TYR A 3 5.88 -12.48 -0.50
C TYR A 3 5.46 -12.20 -1.94
N LEU A 4 4.37 -12.83 -2.41
CA LEU A 4 3.79 -12.52 -3.72
C LEU A 4 3.18 -11.13 -3.76
N SER A 5 2.52 -10.69 -2.67
CA SER A 5 2.04 -9.32 -2.54
C SER A 5 3.17 -8.30 -2.69
N ILE A 6 4.28 -8.53 -1.99
CA ILE A 6 5.49 -7.67 -2.10
C ILE A 6 6.00 -7.64 -3.54
N ILE A 7 6.10 -8.81 -4.18
CA ILE A 7 6.58 -8.92 -5.56
C ILE A 7 5.66 -8.13 -6.51
N PHE A 8 4.34 -8.30 -6.41
CA PHE A 8 3.40 -7.59 -7.27
C PHE A 8 3.48 -6.07 -7.10
N LEU A 9 3.57 -5.58 -5.85
CA LEU A 9 3.73 -4.16 -5.58
C LEU A 9 5.05 -3.62 -6.15
N LEU A 10 6.15 -4.34 -5.95
CA LEU A 10 7.45 -3.93 -6.48
C LEU A 10 7.48 -3.94 -8.02
N LEU A 11 6.87 -4.93 -8.66
CA LEU A 11 6.74 -4.99 -10.11
C LEU A 11 5.92 -3.81 -10.66
N ASP A 12 4.84 -3.44 -9.98
CA ASP A 12 4.01 -2.30 -10.34
C ASP A 12 4.82 -1.01 -10.38
N VAL A 13 5.50 -0.68 -9.28
CA VAL A 13 6.34 0.51 -9.16
C VAL A 13 7.52 0.47 -10.13
N LEU A 14 8.16 -0.69 -10.29
CA LEU A 14 9.31 -0.86 -11.17
C LEU A 14 8.94 -0.64 -12.64
N PHE A 15 7.88 -1.32 -13.14
CA PHE A 15 7.46 -1.20 -14.53
C PHE A 15 7.01 0.21 -14.87
N ALA A 16 6.26 0.86 -13.98
CA ALA A 16 5.86 2.24 -14.16
C ALA A 16 7.07 3.19 -14.19
N SER A 17 8.04 3.00 -13.28
CA SER A 17 9.25 3.81 -13.21
C SER A 17 10.14 3.65 -14.45
N ILE A 18 10.28 2.43 -14.98
CA ILE A 18 11.00 2.16 -16.22
C ILE A 18 10.32 2.90 -17.38
N LYS A 19 8.99 2.79 -17.50
CA LYS A 19 8.23 3.42 -18.57
C LYS A 19 8.24 4.95 -18.49
N LYS A 20 8.22 5.49 -17.28
CA LYS A 20 8.36 6.93 -16.99
C LYS A 20 9.81 7.43 -17.18
N LYS A 21 10.81 6.56 -17.16
CA LYS A 21 12.26 6.87 -17.12
C LYS A 21 12.69 7.65 -15.87
N SER A 22 11.96 7.54 -14.78
CA SER A 22 12.25 8.11 -13.46
C SER A 22 11.38 7.44 -12.40
N LEU A 23 11.74 7.57 -11.12
CA LEU A 23 10.89 7.07 -10.05
C LEU A 23 9.51 7.74 -10.09
N VAL A 24 8.44 6.96 -9.92
CA VAL A 24 7.08 7.48 -9.76
C VAL A 24 6.96 8.25 -8.45
N THR A 25 6.06 9.23 -8.40
CA THR A 25 5.87 10.09 -7.22
C THR A 25 4.91 9.49 -6.19
N CYS A 26 4.06 8.55 -6.62
CA CYS A 26 3.18 7.76 -5.77
C CYS A 26 2.83 6.44 -6.48
N VAL A 27 2.33 5.45 -5.74
CA VAL A 27 1.89 4.16 -6.31
C VAL A 27 0.77 4.38 -7.32
N SER A 28 -0.15 5.28 -7.05
CA SER A 28 -1.27 5.56 -7.96
C SER A 28 -0.86 6.19 -9.28
N GLU A 29 0.31 6.84 -9.36
CA GLU A 29 0.86 7.35 -10.62
C GLU A 29 1.17 6.21 -11.60
N CYS A 30 1.42 5.00 -11.11
CA CYS A 30 1.68 3.83 -11.95
C CYS A 30 0.56 3.60 -12.98
N TRP A 31 -0.70 3.88 -12.62
CA TRP A 31 -1.84 3.80 -13.52
C TRP A 31 -1.63 4.58 -14.83
N TYR A 32 -1.10 5.80 -14.75
CA TYR A 32 -0.92 6.65 -15.94
C TYR A 32 0.15 6.14 -16.89
N HIS A 33 1.06 5.30 -16.39
CA HIS A 33 2.16 4.74 -17.19
C HIS A 33 1.88 3.32 -17.69
N ILE A 34 1.26 2.46 -16.87
CA ILE A 34 1.07 1.03 -17.20
C ILE A 34 -0.40 0.57 -17.19
N LYS A 35 -1.35 1.47 -16.88
CA LYS A 35 -2.82 1.24 -16.98
C LYS A 35 -3.26 -0.13 -16.43
N TRP A 36 -3.72 -1.01 -17.33
CA TRP A 36 -4.25 -2.33 -16.95
C TRP A 36 -3.27 -3.19 -16.16
N ALA A 37 -1.97 -3.07 -16.40
CA ALA A 37 -0.98 -3.78 -15.61
C ALA A 37 -0.97 -3.30 -14.16
N HIS A 38 -1.08 -2.00 -13.90
CA HIS A 38 -1.23 -1.45 -12.55
C HIS A 38 -2.49 -2.01 -11.86
N TYR A 39 -3.63 -1.96 -12.55
CA TYR A 39 -4.89 -2.50 -12.01
C TYR A 39 -4.73 -3.96 -11.55
N VAL A 40 -4.15 -4.80 -12.40
CA VAL A 40 -3.94 -6.22 -12.10
C VAL A 40 -2.93 -6.40 -10.96
N LEU A 41 -1.76 -5.74 -11.06
CA LEU A 41 -0.69 -5.91 -10.08
C LEU A 41 -1.08 -5.43 -8.69
N LEU A 42 -1.70 -4.25 -8.58
CA LEU A 42 -2.13 -3.71 -7.29
C LEU A 42 -3.30 -4.50 -6.71
N SER A 43 -4.26 -4.95 -7.53
CA SER A 43 -5.35 -5.82 -7.07
C SER A 43 -4.82 -7.16 -6.56
N LEU A 44 -3.87 -7.78 -7.26
CA LEU A 44 -3.22 -9.01 -6.79
C LEU A 44 -2.43 -8.77 -5.50
N ALA A 45 -1.71 -7.65 -5.39
CA ALA A 45 -1.01 -7.29 -4.16
C ALA A 45 -2.00 -7.18 -2.99
N ALA A 46 -3.13 -6.52 -3.18
CA ALA A 46 -4.18 -6.37 -2.16
C ALA A 46 -4.80 -7.72 -1.77
N LEU A 47 -5.13 -8.57 -2.74
CA LEU A 47 -5.68 -9.91 -2.47
C LEU A 47 -4.70 -10.81 -1.72
N MET A 48 -3.41 -10.71 -2.03
CA MET A 48 -2.37 -11.48 -1.35
C MET A 48 -2.08 -10.99 0.08
N MET A 49 -2.66 -9.83 0.49
CA MET A 49 -2.62 -9.35 1.88
C MET A 49 -3.73 -9.96 2.77
N LEU A 50 -4.76 -10.59 2.21
CA LEU A 50 -5.87 -11.16 2.98
C LEU A 50 -5.45 -12.10 4.12
N PRO A 51 -4.35 -12.89 4.03
CA PRO A 51 -3.88 -13.66 5.18
C PRO A 51 -3.55 -12.83 6.42
N MET A 52 -3.42 -11.51 6.29
CA MET A 52 -3.33 -10.61 7.43
C MET A 52 -4.50 -10.79 8.40
N LEU A 53 -5.68 -11.11 7.89
CA LEU A 53 -6.88 -11.37 8.71
C LEU A 53 -6.69 -12.61 9.60
N ASP A 54 -6.14 -13.70 9.04
CA ASP A 54 -5.98 -14.97 9.76
C ASP A 54 -4.96 -14.87 10.90
N TYR A 55 -3.92 -14.03 10.72
CA TYR A 55 -2.88 -13.83 11.73
C TYR A 55 -3.21 -12.74 12.76
N THR A 56 -4.31 -12.00 12.56
CA THR A 56 -4.71 -10.90 13.45
C THR A 56 -5.60 -11.41 14.58
N PRO A 57 -5.32 -11.11 15.86
CA PRO A 57 -6.23 -11.41 16.97
C PRO A 57 -7.61 -10.82 16.73
N GLY A 58 -8.68 -11.57 17.07
CA GLY A 58 -10.07 -11.25 16.77
C GLY A 58 -10.51 -9.81 17.08
N ASN A 59 -10.03 -9.26 18.18
CA ASN A 59 -10.34 -7.89 18.60
C ASN A 59 -9.82 -6.80 17.63
N TRP A 60 -8.84 -7.13 16.79
CA TRP A 60 -8.19 -6.18 15.87
C TRP A 60 -8.39 -6.52 14.40
N GLN A 61 -9.11 -7.62 14.10
CA GLN A 61 -9.37 -8.06 12.72
C GLN A 61 -10.06 -7.00 11.88
N PHE A 62 -10.90 -6.15 12.48
CA PHE A 62 -11.56 -5.07 11.75
C PHE A 62 -10.57 -4.07 11.13
N LEU A 63 -9.43 -3.78 11.81
CA LEU A 63 -8.39 -2.91 11.25
C LEU A 63 -7.73 -3.55 10.03
N ALA A 64 -7.38 -4.83 10.12
CA ALA A 64 -6.84 -5.59 9.00
C ALA A 64 -7.85 -5.65 7.84
N PHE A 65 -9.12 -5.89 8.13
CA PHE A 65 -10.18 -5.92 7.13
C PHE A 65 -10.32 -4.58 6.40
N PHE A 66 -10.43 -3.47 7.14
CA PHE A 66 -10.55 -2.15 6.52
C PHE A 66 -9.31 -1.74 5.75
N ALA A 67 -8.11 -2.09 6.20
CA ALA A 67 -6.88 -1.85 5.45
C ALA A 67 -6.89 -2.59 4.11
N CYS A 68 -7.22 -3.89 4.09
CA CYS A 68 -7.28 -4.68 2.86
C CYS A 68 -8.42 -4.21 1.93
N ALA A 69 -9.62 -3.97 2.47
CA ALA A 69 -10.75 -3.50 1.68
C ALA A 69 -10.47 -2.11 1.06
N ALA A 70 -9.91 -1.18 1.84
CA ALA A 70 -9.56 0.13 1.34
C ALA A 70 -8.48 0.07 0.26
N LEU A 71 -7.50 -0.84 0.38
CA LEU A 71 -6.48 -1.05 -0.66
C LEU A 71 -7.10 -1.56 -1.97
N LEU A 72 -8.10 -2.44 -1.90
CA LEU A 72 -8.85 -2.86 -3.10
C LEU A 72 -9.59 -1.69 -3.75
N PHE A 73 -10.18 -0.78 -2.96
CA PHE A 73 -10.80 0.43 -3.51
C PHE A 73 -9.78 1.37 -4.16
N VAL A 74 -8.59 1.51 -3.59
CA VAL A 74 -7.48 2.25 -4.23
C VAL A 74 -7.13 1.62 -5.58
N ALA A 75 -7.04 0.31 -5.65
CA ALA A 75 -6.71 -0.42 -6.87
C ALA A 75 -7.81 -0.29 -7.94
N THR A 76 -9.09 -0.29 -7.54
CA THR A 76 -10.24 -0.25 -8.45
C THR A 76 -10.66 1.15 -8.87
N ALA A 77 -10.21 2.20 -8.17
CA ALA A 77 -10.45 3.60 -8.53
C ALA A 77 -9.12 4.32 -8.83
N PRO A 78 -8.37 3.91 -9.86
CA PRO A 78 -7.00 4.37 -10.08
C PRO A 78 -6.90 5.79 -10.65
N SER A 79 -7.98 6.32 -11.22
CA SER A 79 -8.00 7.62 -11.89
C SER A 79 -8.23 8.77 -10.91
N TYR A 80 -7.22 9.10 -10.10
CA TYR A 80 -7.36 10.11 -9.06
C TYR A 80 -7.51 11.56 -9.58
N PHE A 81 -7.33 11.81 -10.87
CA PHE A 81 -7.65 13.11 -11.50
C PHE A 81 -9.15 13.29 -11.78
N GLU A 82 -9.92 12.22 -11.88
CA GLU A 82 -11.36 12.35 -12.07
C GLU A 82 -12.05 12.72 -10.75
N ARG A 83 -13.06 13.61 -10.85
CA ARG A 83 -13.67 14.22 -9.66
C ARG A 83 -14.29 13.21 -8.67
N PHE A 84 -14.90 12.16 -9.17
CA PHE A 84 -15.52 11.13 -8.32
C PHE A 84 -14.50 10.08 -7.91
N GLU A 85 -13.80 9.47 -8.85
CA GLU A 85 -12.79 8.45 -8.59
C GLU A 85 -11.68 8.99 -7.70
N GLY A 86 -11.22 10.23 -7.93
CA GLY A 86 -10.18 10.83 -7.10
C GLY A 86 -10.58 11.02 -5.63
N ARG A 87 -11.88 11.28 -5.34
CA ARG A 87 -12.36 11.34 -3.94
C ARG A 87 -12.40 9.95 -3.30
N VAL A 88 -12.92 8.96 -4.03
CA VAL A 88 -12.93 7.56 -3.56
C VAL A 88 -11.51 7.07 -3.33
N HIS A 89 -10.62 7.30 -4.30
CA HIS A 89 -9.20 6.94 -4.22
C HIS A 89 -8.53 7.53 -2.98
N SER A 90 -8.61 8.85 -2.82
CA SER A 90 -7.95 9.54 -1.70
C SER A 90 -8.50 9.13 -0.34
N ALA A 91 -9.82 9.01 -0.20
CA ALA A 91 -10.45 8.55 1.04
C ALA A 91 -10.01 7.12 1.38
N SER A 92 -9.98 6.23 0.38
CA SER A 92 -9.55 4.84 0.56
C SER A 92 -8.07 4.73 0.88
N ALA A 93 -7.19 5.53 0.26
CA ALA A 93 -5.77 5.54 0.56
C ALA A 93 -5.49 6.00 2.01
N ILE A 94 -6.18 7.05 2.47
CA ILE A 94 -6.08 7.52 3.86
C ILE A 94 -6.58 6.46 4.83
N LEU A 95 -7.74 5.85 4.55
CA LEU A 95 -8.31 4.79 5.39
C LEU A 95 -7.38 3.57 5.45
N CYS A 96 -6.85 3.14 4.30
CA CYS A 96 -5.89 2.03 4.23
C CYS A 96 -4.67 2.29 5.10
N ALA A 97 -4.01 3.43 4.94
CA ALA A 97 -2.82 3.79 5.71
C ALA A 97 -3.11 3.92 7.21
N ALA A 98 -4.21 4.59 7.58
CA ALA A 98 -4.61 4.76 8.97
C ALA A 98 -4.89 3.41 9.65
N CYS A 99 -5.66 2.54 9.00
CA CYS A 99 -5.97 1.21 9.53
C CYS A 99 -4.73 0.31 9.61
N ALA A 100 -3.83 0.34 8.63
CA ALA A 100 -2.60 -0.44 8.65
C ALA A 100 -1.65 0.00 9.77
N ILE A 101 -1.49 1.30 9.98
CA ILE A 101 -0.66 1.84 11.07
C ILE A 101 -1.30 1.53 12.44
N ALA A 102 -2.61 1.76 12.59
CA ALA A 102 -3.32 1.47 13.84
C ALA A 102 -3.24 -0.03 14.19
N TRP A 103 -3.38 -0.91 13.19
CA TRP A 103 -3.20 -2.34 13.34
C TRP A 103 -1.76 -2.68 13.79
N ALA A 104 -0.74 -2.10 13.15
CA ALA A 104 0.65 -2.34 13.54
C ALA A 104 0.92 -1.90 14.98
N VAL A 105 0.42 -0.74 15.40
CA VAL A 105 0.53 -0.25 16.78
C VAL A 105 -0.13 -1.20 17.78
N ALA A 106 -1.32 -1.70 17.45
CA ALA A 106 -2.12 -2.51 18.36
C ALA A 106 -1.66 -3.97 18.46
N VAL A 107 -1.15 -4.54 17.35
CA VAL A 107 -0.91 -5.99 17.24
C VAL A 107 0.59 -6.31 17.20
N VAL A 108 1.37 -5.54 16.46
CA VAL A 108 2.80 -5.79 16.23
C VAL A 108 3.60 -4.49 16.23
N PRO A 109 3.79 -3.85 17.40
CA PRO A 109 4.46 -2.53 17.45
C PRO A 109 5.85 -2.51 16.80
N VAL A 110 6.58 -3.62 16.83
CA VAL A 110 7.90 -3.75 16.19
C VAL A 110 7.82 -3.54 14.66
N ALA A 111 6.67 -3.81 14.03
CA ALA A 111 6.48 -3.58 12.60
C ALA A 111 6.61 -2.10 12.21
N LEU A 112 6.49 -1.17 13.16
CA LEU A 112 6.72 0.26 12.94
C LEU A 112 8.15 0.58 12.47
N ILE A 113 9.08 -0.38 12.52
CA ILE A 113 10.39 -0.25 11.88
C ILE A 113 10.24 0.02 10.35
N GLY A 114 9.13 -0.40 9.73
CA GLY A 114 8.80 -0.04 8.35
C GLY A 114 8.68 1.47 8.14
N CYS A 115 8.39 2.23 9.21
CA CYS A 115 8.34 3.69 9.17
C CYS A 115 9.71 4.34 8.97
N VAL A 116 10.82 3.59 8.98
CA VAL A 116 12.16 4.12 8.66
C VAL A 116 12.20 4.82 7.29
N LEU A 117 11.35 4.39 6.36
CA LEU A 117 11.24 5.03 5.04
C LEU A 117 10.70 6.47 5.11
N LEU A 118 10.08 6.87 6.23
CA LEU A 118 9.69 8.26 6.48
C LEU A 118 10.90 9.18 6.56
N ILE A 119 12.05 8.65 6.99
CA ILE A 119 13.31 9.40 6.99
C ILE A 119 13.70 9.75 5.55
N VAL A 120 13.59 8.79 4.62
CA VAL A 120 13.85 9.03 3.20
C VAL A 120 12.87 10.07 2.64
N ALA A 121 11.59 9.98 3.00
CA ALA A 121 10.56 10.94 2.61
C ALA A 121 10.87 12.38 3.08
N ALA A 122 11.56 12.54 4.20
CA ALA A 122 11.95 13.86 4.72
C ALA A 122 13.02 14.55 3.84
N PHE A 123 13.94 13.76 3.24
CA PHE A 123 15.01 14.26 2.41
C PHE A 123 14.66 14.30 0.93
N ASP A 124 13.93 13.32 0.41
CA ASP A 124 13.47 13.27 -0.99
C ASP A 124 12.10 13.94 -1.16
N ARG A 125 12.11 15.27 -1.15
CA ARG A 125 10.87 16.06 -1.28
C ARG A 125 10.12 15.81 -2.58
N LYS A 126 10.82 15.47 -3.67
CA LYS A 126 10.22 15.23 -4.99
C LYS A 126 9.37 13.96 -5.01
N HIS A 127 9.83 12.90 -4.33
CA HIS A 127 9.16 11.60 -4.29
C HIS A 127 8.61 11.29 -2.89
N ARG A 128 8.31 12.33 -2.11
CA ARG A 128 7.87 12.18 -0.72
C ARG A 128 6.68 11.23 -0.57
N LEU A 129 5.70 11.33 -1.48
CA LEU A 129 4.47 10.57 -1.37
C LEU A 129 4.71 9.07 -1.58
N ILE A 130 5.53 8.66 -2.55
CA ILE A 130 5.86 7.25 -2.75
C ILE A 130 6.54 6.66 -1.50
N TRP A 131 7.43 7.41 -0.85
CA TRP A 131 8.09 6.95 0.37
C TRP A 131 7.13 6.80 1.55
N LEU A 132 6.11 7.68 1.66
CA LEU A 132 5.04 7.56 2.65
C LEU A 132 4.20 6.29 2.41
N GLU A 133 3.79 6.06 1.16
CA GLU A 133 3.02 4.87 0.78
C GLU A 133 3.82 3.58 1.00
N LEU A 134 5.08 3.53 0.54
CA LEU A 134 5.96 2.37 0.76
C LEU A 134 6.23 2.13 2.25
N SER A 135 6.29 3.16 3.08
CA SER A 135 6.40 3.03 4.53
C SER A 135 5.18 2.30 5.14
N ALA A 136 3.97 2.67 4.72
CA ALA A 136 2.75 2.00 5.17
C ALA A 136 2.72 0.53 4.73
N PHE A 137 3.07 0.24 3.47
CA PHE A 137 3.19 -1.13 2.97
C PHE A 137 4.26 -1.93 3.72
N ALA A 138 5.45 -1.36 3.91
CA ALA A 138 6.54 -2.02 4.63
C ALA A 138 6.12 -2.38 6.07
N THR A 139 5.45 -1.45 6.76
CA THR A 139 4.92 -1.69 8.11
C THR A 139 3.94 -2.85 8.12
N ALA A 140 2.98 -2.89 7.20
CA ALA A 140 2.02 -3.98 7.10
C ALA A 140 2.69 -5.32 6.77
N TYR A 141 3.61 -5.35 5.80
CA TYR A 141 4.33 -6.57 5.42
C TYR A 141 5.20 -7.12 6.56
N ILE A 142 5.97 -6.26 7.23
CA ILE A 142 6.79 -6.66 8.37
C ILE A 142 5.89 -7.22 9.48
N GLY A 143 4.77 -6.57 9.76
CA GLY A 143 3.81 -7.03 10.75
C GLY A 143 3.28 -8.44 10.45
N VAL A 144 2.85 -8.71 9.22
CA VAL A 144 2.35 -10.03 8.81
C VAL A 144 3.45 -11.09 8.86
N ILE A 145 4.69 -10.74 8.48
CA ILE A 145 5.83 -11.68 8.53
C ILE A 145 6.16 -12.06 9.97
N LEU A 146 6.07 -11.10 10.90
CA LEU A 146 6.37 -11.35 12.32
C LEU A 146 5.27 -12.11 13.05
N LEU A 147 4.03 -12.08 12.57
CA LEU A 147 2.90 -12.82 13.16
C LEU A 147 2.78 -14.25 12.61
N LYS A 148 3.42 -14.55 11.49
CA LYS A 148 3.38 -15.87 10.85
C LYS A 148 4.28 -16.88 11.55
#